data_9ec66ba20c98001e826877de60d457da
#
_entry.id   9ec66ba20c98001e826877de60d457da
#
_cell.length_a   1.000
_cell.length_b   1.000
_cell.length_c   1.000
_cell.angle_alpha   90.00
_cell.angle_beta   90.00
_cell.angle_gamma   90.00
#
_symmetry.space_group_name_H-M   'P 1'
#
loop_
_entity.id
_entity.type
_entity.pdbx_description
1 polymer ?
#
loop_
_entity_poly.entity_id
_entity_poly.type
_entity_poly.pdbx_seq_one_letter_code
_entity_poly.pdbx_strand_id
1 'polypeptide(L)'
;MRILDLDSKVDNHNKRLYNEDMEPKPIVYLDMDGVMADFFGGIEKLYGVKHWKELTSDKTKDLKTEVIKRITGTNFFETLPKFPTADQLIKMVKEFTGGTFSICSSPLRGDNENSAKWKKVWISKNIEQPEKIIITGRKESYAVDKKTKQPNVLIDDRPINIQRWEGAGGFGILYQANRDSLSKIKAGLESFKQKHMVKEGGVGIITKQNTTADVKPGETKRQAAKFGFKLDSKGRPPQLR
;
A
#
# COMPACT_ATOMS: atom_id res chain seq x y z
N MET A 1 -3.86 -8.26 -63.67
CA MET A 1 -4.12 -7.18 -62.76
C MET A 1 -4.33 -7.79 -61.38
N ARG A 2 -3.33 -7.68 -60.46
CA ARG A 2 -3.28 -8.43 -59.18
C ARG A 2 -4.04 -7.63 -58.12
N ILE A 3 -5.14 -8.18 -57.64
CA ILE A 3 -5.90 -7.70 -56.47
C ILE A 3 -5.51 -8.63 -55.31
N LEU A 4 -4.33 -8.49 -54.71
CA LEU A 4 -3.91 -9.26 -53.56
C LEU A 4 -2.83 -8.52 -52.72
N ASP A 5 -3.09 -7.25 -52.30
CA ASP A 5 -2.13 -6.62 -51.36
C ASP A 5 -2.72 -5.52 -50.46
N LEU A 6 -4.04 -5.42 -50.35
CA LEU A 6 -4.67 -4.43 -49.49
C LEU A 6 -5.12 -5.00 -48.11
N ASP A 7 -5.41 -6.31 -48.02
CA ASP A 7 -5.90 -6.92 -46.74
C ASP A 7 -4.82 -7.12 -45.67
N SER A 8 -3.55 -7.31 -46.09
CA SER A 8 -2.48 -7.56 -45.10
C SER A 8 -2.03 -6.29 -44.36
N LYS A 9 -2.23 -5.11 -44.92
CA LYS A 9 -1.86 -3.83 -44.26
C LYS A 9 -2.92 -3.36 -43.27
N VAL A 10 -4.20 -3.63 -43.54
CA VAL A 10 -5.31 -3.26 -42.65
C VAL A 10 -5.28 -4.14 -41.39
N ASP A 11 -4.95 -5.43 -41.51
CA ASP A 11 -4.92 -6.36 -40.39
C ASP A 11 -3.76 -6.09 -39.42
N ASN A 12 -2.62 -5.63 -39.94
CA ASN A 12 -1.47 -5.26 -39.10
C ASN A 12 -1.68 -3.89 -38.41
N HIS A 13 -2.44 -2.95 -39.00
CA HIS A 13 -2.75 -1.68 -38.37
C HIS A 13 -3.77 -1.86 -37.26
N ASN A 14 -4.79 -2.68 -37.45
CA ASN A 14 -5.76 -3.05 -36.42
C ASN A 14 -5.13 -3.88 -35.31
N LYS A 15 -4.22 -4.83 -35.60
CA LYS A 15 -3.45 -5.56 -34.57
C LYS A 15 -2.56 -4.65 -33.72
N ARG A 16 -1.98 -3.59 -34.27
CA ARG A 16 -1.23 -2.60 -33.49
C ARG A 16 -2.14 -1.78 -32.57
N LEU A 17 -3.30 -1.34 -33.05
CA LEU A 17 -4.26 -0.56 -32.26
C LEU A 17 -4.88 -1.40 -31.11
N TYR A 18 -5.06 -2.72 -31.30
CA TYR A 18 -5.54 -3.62 -30.25
C TYR A 18 -4.47 -4.01 -29.22
N ASN A 19 -3.16 -3.86 -29.51
CA ASN A 19 -2.08 -4.23 -28.60
C ASN A 19 -1.51 -3.05 -27.78
N GLU A 20 -1.78 -1.79 -28.14
CA GLU A 20 -1.26 -0.63 -27.39
C GLU A 20 -2.07 -0.27 -26.15
N ASP A 21 -3.34 -0.74 -26.04
CA ASP A 21 -4.21 -0.46 -24.87
C ASP A 21 -4.23 -1.55 -23.78
N MET A 22 -3.44 -2.62 -23.91
CA MET A 22 -3.52 -3.80 -23.05
C MET A 22 -2.24 -4.03 -22.21
N GLU A 23 -1.48 -3.00 -21.89
CA GLU A 23 -0.49 -3.16 -20.84
C GLU A 23 -1.22 -3.51 -19.52
N PRO A 24 -0.88 -4.62 -18.88
CA PRO A 24 -1.56 -5.04 -17.66
C PRO A 24 -1.38 -3.96 -16.59
N LYS A 25 -2.49 -3.35 -16.18
CA LYS A 25 -2.48 -2.32 -15.15
C LYS A 25 -2.08 -2.93 -13.81
N PRO A 26 -1.32 -2.20 -12.97
CA PRO A 26 -0.94 -2.70 -11.65
C PRO A 26 -2.19 -2.87 -10.77
N ILE A 27 -2.15 -3.85 -9.88
CA ILE A 27 -3.15 -3.94 -8.82
C ILE A 27 -2.76 -2.93 -7.73
N VAL A 28 -3.71 -2.07 -7.35
CA VAL A 28 -3.54 -1.17 -6.21
C VAL A 28 -4.25 -1.76 -5.01
N TYR A 29 -3.49 -2.04 -3.97
CA TYR A 29 -3.95 -2.56 -2.69
C TYR A 29 -4.05 -1.43 -1.67
N LEU A 30 -5.19 -1.35 -0.99
CA LEU A 30 -5.42 -0.44 0.14
C LEU A 30 -5.37 -1.23 1.44
N ASP A 31 -4.65 -0.73 2.45
CA ASP A 31 -4.87 -1.21 3.82
C ASP A 31 -6.22 -0.70 4.35
N MET A 32 -6.73 -1.34 5.37
CA MET A 32 -7.97 -0.95 6.02
C MET A 32 -7.70 0.03 7.18
N ASP A 33 -6.96 -0.43 8.21
CA ASP A 33 -6.72 0.33 9.43
C ASP A 33 -5.80 1.53 9.17
N GLY A 34 -6.17 2.71 9.62
CA GLY A 34 -5.38 3.93 9.42
C GLY A 34 -5.44 4.53 8.01
N VAL A 35 -6.03 3.82 7.02
CA VAL A 35 -6.20 4.25 5.63
C VAL A 35 -7.65 4.52 5.28
N MET A 36 -8.56 3.59 5.59
CA MET A 36 -10.00 3.71 5.34
C MET A 36 -10.82 3.64 6.63
N ALA A 37 -10.38 2.84 7.60
CA ALA A 37 -11.01 2.68 8.91
C ALA A 37 -10.16 3.33 10.00
N ASP A 38 -10.81 4.11 10.86
CA ASP A 38 -10.17 4.81 11.97
C ASP A 38 -9.99 3.89 13.19
N PHE A 39 -8.88 3.16 13.22
CA PHE A 39 -8.56 2.26 14.32
C PHE A 39 -8.44 3.01 15.66
N PHE A 40 -7.79 4.17 15.68
CA PHE A 40 -7.63 4.95 16.91
C PHE A 40 -8.95 5.56 17.38
N GLY A 41 -9.77 6.10 16.48
CA GLY A 41 -11.12 6.54 16.80
C GLY A 41 -12.00 5.39 17.32
N GLY A 42 -11.82 4.18 16.82
CA GLY A 42 -12.47 2.98 17.37
C GLY A 42 -12.03 2.68 18.81
N ILE A 43 -10.74 2.83 19.13
CA ILE A 43 -10.21 2.69 20.48
C ILE A 43 -10.76 3.78 21.41
N GLU A 44 -10.77 5.04 20.97
CA GLU A 44 -11.32 6.17 21.72
C GLU A 44 -12.78 5.91 22.10
N LYS A 45 -13.58 5.46 21.15
CA LYS A 45 -14.98 5.08 21.37
C LYS A 45 -15.11 3.92 22.36
N LEU A 46 -14.26 2.87 22.24
CA LEU A 46 -14.28 1.69 23.10
C LEU A 46 -13.98 2.02 24.56
N TYR A 47 -13.10 2.97 24.79
CA TYR A 47 -12.68 3.38 26.14
C TYR A 47 -13.44 4.61 26.67
N GLY A 48 -14.26 5.27 25.86
CA GLY A 48 -15.01 6.46 26.24
C GLY A 48 -14.13 7.70 26.47
N VAL A 49 -12.97 7.76 25.79
CA VAL A 49 -12.02 8.89 25.89
C VAL A 49 -12.14 9.78 24.65
N LYS A 50 -11.75 11.07 24.80
CA LYS A 50 -11.77 12.02 23.66
C LYS A 50 -10.55 11.84 22.75
N HIS A 51 -9.45 11.34 23.31
CA HIS A 51 -8.23 11.11 22.56
C HIS A 51 -7.47 9.90 23.12
N TRP A 52 -6.99 8.99 22.24
CA TRP A 52 -6.27 7.79 22.66
C TRP A 52 -5.04 8.06 23.54
N LYS A 53 -4.40 9.25 23.43
CA LYS A 53 -3.29 9.68 24.30
C LYS A 53 -3.68 9.79 25.77
N GLU A 54 -4.95 9.96 26.10
CA GLU A 54 -5.42 9.97 27.50
C GLU A 54 -5.17 8.60 28.16
N LEU A 55 -5.21 7.52 27.37
CA LEU A 55 -4.94 6.17 27.83
C LEU A 55 -3.44 5.90 28.09
N THR A 56 -2.56 6.76 27.56
CA THR A 56 -1.09 6.61 27.70
C THR A 56 -0.52 7.44 28.86
N SER A 57 -1.35 8.16 29.61
CA SER A 57 -0.91 9.02 30.73
C SER A 57 -0.32 8.20 31.90
N ASP A 58 -0.77 6.96 32.07
CA ASP A 58 -0.21 6.01 33.06
C ASP A 58 0.92 5.20 32.42
N LYS A 59 2.16 5.63 32.67
CA LYS A 59 3.38 4.99 32.15
C LYS A 59 3.63 3.56 32.67
N THR A 60 2.87 3.12 33.66
CA THR A 60 3.01 1.79 34.28
C THR A 60 2.21 0.72 33.54
N LYS A 61 1.26 1.11 32.70
CA LYS A 61 0.40 0.18 31.96
C LYS A 61 0.93 -0.05 30.54
N ASP A 62 1.08 -1.29 30.13
CA ASP A 62 1.25 -1.66 28.73
C ASP A 62 -0.10 -1.56 28.00
N LEU A 63 -0.46 -0.32 27.64
CA LEU A 63 -1.69 0.01 26.93
C LEU A 63 -1.90 -0.88 25.71
N LYS A 64 -0.85 -1.19 24.97
CA LYS A 64 -0.95 -2.01 23.76
C LYS A 64 -1.47 -3.40 24.09
N THR A 65 -0.91 -4.05 25.09
CA THR A 65 -1.36 -5.37 25.53
C THR A 65 -2.79 -5.32 26.06
N GLU A 66 -3.15 -4.30 26.81
CA GLU A 66 -4.50 -4.14 27.35
C GLU A 66 -5.54 -3.93 26.26
N VAL A 67 -5.26 -3.06 25.27
CA VAL A 67 -6.13 -2.85 24.12
C VAL A 67 -6.30 -4.14 23.31
N ILE A 68 -5.22 -4.83 23.00
CA ILE A 68 -5.27 -6.09 22.26
C ILE A 68 -6.13 -7.11 23.02
N LYS A 69 -5.93 -7.28 24.32
CA LYS A 69 -6.74 -8.19 25.16
C LYS A 69 -8.22 -7.84 25.11
N ARG A 70 -8.57 -6.55 25.14
CA ARG A 70 -9.96 -6.09 25.15
C ARG A 70 -10.68 -6.29 23.84
N ILE A 71 -9.98 -6.21 22.69
CA ILE A 71 -10.57 -6.34 21.36
C ILE A 71 -10.51 -7.78 20.81
N THR A 72 -9.64 -8.64 21.35
CA THR A 72 -9.50 -10.04 20.96
C THR A 72 -10.82 -10.80 21.13
N GLY A 73 -11.22 -11.58 20.14
CA GLY A 73 -12.46 -12.38 20.15
C GLY A 73 -13.75 -11.57 20.00
N THR A 74 -13.66 -10.25 19.83
CA THR A 74 -14.82 -9.36 19.67
C THR A 74 -15.08 -8.95 18.21
N ASN A 75 -16.19 -8.27 17.99
CA ASN A 75 -16.51 -7.67 16.68
C ASN A 75 -15.93 -6.25 16.52
N PHE A 76 -14.88 -5.90 17.25
CA PHE A 76 -14.30 -4.56 17.26
C PHE A 76 -14.05 -3.99 15.85
N PHE A 77 -13.47 -4.77 14.94
CA PHE A 77 -13.16 -4.30 13.59
C PHE A 77 -14.40 -3.96 12.75
N GLU A 78 -15.56 -4.56 13.03
CA GLU A 78 -16.82 -4.20 12.39
C GLU A 78 -17.29 -2.80 12.79
N THR A 79 -16.96 -2.36 14.01
CA THR A 79 -17.47 -1.13 14.61
C THR A 79 -16.61 0.11 14.35
N LEU A 80 -15.50 -0.05 13.62
CA LEU A 80 -14.58 1.05 13.35
C LEU A 80 -15.25 2.18 12.55
N PRO A 81 -15.02 3.45 12.91
CA PRO A 81 -15.44 4.56 12.08
C PRO A 81 -14.76 4.52 10.71
N LYS A 82 -15.48 4.91 9.66
CA LYS A 82 -14.89 5.15 8.33
C LYS A 82 -14.28 6.54 8.29
N PHE A 83 -13.07 6.67 7.74
CA PHE A 83 -12.50 7.99 7.48
C PHE A 83 -13.32 8.72 6.40
N PRO A 84 -13.57 10.04 6.54
CA PRO A 84 -14.30 10.81 5.55
C PRO A 84 -13.65 10.81 4.16
N THR A 85 -12.34 10.59 4.10
CA THR A 85 -11.55 10.56 2.86
C THR A 85 -11.58 9.21 2.15
N ALA A 86 -12.13 8.15 2.76
CA ALA A 86 -12.05 6.78 2.23
C ALA A 86 -12.67 6.63 0.84
N ASP A 87 -13.89 7.19 0.63
CA ASP A 87 -14.57 7.07 -0.67
C ASP A 87 -13.83 7.84 -1.78
N GLN A 88 -13.29 9.02 -1.44
CA GLN A 88 -12.49 9.79 -2.40
C GLN A 88 -11.16 9.09 -2.73
N LEU A 89 -10.50 8.45 -1.75
CA LEU A 89 -9.32 7.62 -1.97
C LEU A 89 -9.63 6.49 -2.95
N ILE A 90 -10.70 5.74 -2.72
CA ILE A 90 -11.14 4.64 -3.60
C ILE A 90 -11.40 5.15 -5.01
N LYS A 91 -12.11 6.28 -5.16
CA LYS A 91 -12.37 6.92 -6.46
C LYS A 91 -11.06 7.23 -7.20
N MET A 92 -10.08 7.84 -6.53
CA MET A 92 -8.77 8.16 -7.12
C MET A 92 -8.03 6.90 -7.58
N VAL A 93 -8.07 5.82 -6.79
CA VAL A 93 -7.46 4.55 -7.16
C VAL A 93 -8.15 3.93 -8.36
N LYS A 94 -9.48 3.95 -8.42
CA LYS A 94 -10.26 3.45 -9.56
C LYS A 94 -9.99 4.24 -10.85
N GLU A 95 -9.87 5.56 -10.76
CA GLU A 95 -9.47 6.40 -11.89
C GLU A 95 -8.08 5.99 -12.43
N PHE A 96 -7.14 5.71 -11.54
CA PHE A 96 -5.79 5.26 -11.90
C PHE A 96 -5.77 3.86 -12.54
N THR A 97 -6.50 2.90 -11.98
CA THR A 97 -6.50 1.50 -12.42
C THR A 97 -7.46 1.20 -13.56
N GLY A 98 -8.36 2.14 -13.88
CA GLY A 98 -9.42 1.92 -14.88
C GLY A 98 -10.65 1.22 -14.30
N GLY A 99 -10.94 1.39 -13.01
CA GLY A 99 -12.21 1.00 -12.39
C GLY A 99 -12.13 0.01 -11.25
N THR A 100 -10.93 -0.50 -10.90
CA THR A 100 -10.78 -1.53 -9.85
C THR A 100 -9.92 -1.05 -8.68
N PHE A 101 -10.07 -1.68 -7.52
CA PHE A 101 -9.18 -1.59 -6.38
C PHE A 101 -9.23 -2.90 -5.58
N SER A 102 -8.23 -3.14 -4.75
CA SER A 102 -8.16 -4.33 -3.91
C SER A 102 -7.79 -3.96 -2.47
N ILE A 103 -8.12 -4.84 -1.53
CA ILE A 103 -7.77 -4.67 -0.12
C ILE A 103 -6.65 -5.65 0.24
N CYS A 104 -5.63 -5.15 0.96
CA CYS A 104 -4.60 -5.99 1.59
C CYS A 104 -4.35 -5.50 3.01
N SER A 105 -5.01 -6.11 4.00
CA SER A 105 -4.92 -5.72 5.41
C SER A 105 -4.36 -6.85 6.28
N SER A 106 -3.75 -6.49 7.42
CA SER A 106 -3.23 -7.47 8.36
C SER A 106 -4.30 -7.85 9.39
N PRO A 107 -4.43 -9.15 9.76
CA PRO A 107 -5.26 -9.52 10.89
C PRO A 107 -4.62 -9.10 12.22
N LEU A 108 -5.39 -9.05 13.28
CA LEU A 108 -4.87 -8.88 14.62
C LEU A 108 -4.07 -10.12 15.03
N ARG A 109 -2.81 -9.92 15.44
CA ARG A 109 -1.96 -11.02 15.89
C ARG A 109 -2.59 -11.71 17.11
N GLY A 110 -2.72 -13.03 17.07
CA GLY A 110 -3.35 -13.83 18.12
C GLY A 110 -4.87 -13.94 17.99
N ASP A 111 -5.49 -13.23 17.03
CA ASP A 111 -6.93 -13.25 16.74
C ASP A 111 -7.20 -13.25 15.23
N ASN A 112 -6.42 -14.04 14.49
CA ASN A 112 -6.33 -13.94 13.03
C ASN A 112 -7.68 -14.17 12.35
N GLU A 113 -8.37 -15.25 12.67
CA GLU A 113 -9.63 -15.63 12.01
C GLU A 113 -10.77 -14.69 12.37
N ASN A 114 -10.95 -14.39 13.66
CA ASN A 114 -12.00 -13.52 14.14
C ASN A 114 -11.81 -12.08 13.60
N SER A 115 -10.62 -11.52 13.74
CA SER A 115 -10.35 -10.17 13.22
C SER A 115 -10.49 -10.09 11.70
N ALA A 116 -10.06 -11.12 10.95
CA ALA A 116 -10.24 -11.19 9.51
C ALA A 116 -11.72 -11.24 9.10
N LYS A 117 -12.54 -12.00 9.84
CA LYS A 117 -14.00 -12.05 9.65
C LYS A 117 -14.59 -10.65 9.77
N TRP A 118 -14.33 -9.96 10.87
CA TRP A 118 -14.94 -8.67 11.14
C TRP A 118 -14.42 -7.54 10.27
N LYS A 119 -13.17 -7.61 9.81
CA LYS A 119 -12.65 -6.71 8.76
C LYS A 119 -13.40 -6.88 7.45
N LYS A 120 -13.67 -8.11 7.02
CA LYS A 120 -14.47 -8.37 5.81
C LYS A 120 -15.90 -7.85 5.94
N VAL A 121 -16.51 -8.01 7.12
CA VAL A 121 -17.85 -7.44 7.41
C VAL A 121 -17.81 -5.91 7.32
N TRP A 122 -16.80 -5.27 7.91
CA TRP A 122 -16.64 -3.82 7.82
C TRP A 122 -16.52 -3.35 6.37
N ILE A 123 -15.67 -4.00 5.57
CA ILE A 123 -15.47 -3.69 4.16
C ILE A 123 -16.81 -3.77 3.41
N SER A 124 -17.57 -4.85 3.58
CA SER A 124 -18.86 -5.02 2.89
C SER A 124 -19.94 -3.99 3.27
N LYS A 125 -19.86 -3.44 4.49
CA LYS A 125 -20.84 -2.46 5.00
C LYS A 125 -20.48 -1.01 4.67
N ASN A 126 -19.20 -0.69 4.54
CA ASN A 126 -18.74 0.70 4.57
C ASN A 126 -18.17 1.19 3.24
N ILE A 127 -17.73 0.32 2.36
CA ILE A 127 -17.15 0.71 1.08
C ILE A 127 -17.74 -0.11 -0.06
N GLU A 128 -17.56 0.36 -1.30
CA GLU A 128 -17.93 -0.41 -2.48
C GLU A 128 -17.11 -1.71 -2.58
N GLN A 129 -17.62 -2.68 -3.32
CA GLN A 129 -17.01 -4.01 -3.45
C GLN A 129 -15.64 -3.94 -4.11
N PRO A 130 -14.53 -4.31 -3.42
CA PRO A 130 -13.21 -4.43 -4.03
C PRO A 130 -13.11 -5.68 -4.92
N GLU A 131 -12.18 -5.67 -5.87
CA GLU A 131 -11.90 -6.84 -6.71
C GLU A 131 -11.40 -8.03 -5.88
N LYS A 132 -10.51 -7.75 -4.90
CA LYS A 132 -9.95 -8.78 -4.00
C LYS A 132 -9.90 -8.26 -2.56
N ILE A 133 -10.17 -9.16 -1.60
CA ILE A 133 -9.99 -8.90 -0.17
C ILE A 133 -8.98 -9.90 0.36
N ILE A 134 -7.79 -9.41 0.70
CA ILE A 134 -6.69 -10.21 1.25
C ILE A 134 -6.46 -9.76 2.69
N ILE A 135 -6.63 -10.69 3.64
CA ILE A 135 -6.30 -10.45 5.05
C ILE A 135 -5.13 -11.36 5.39
N THR A 136 -3.93 -10.77 5.55
CA THR A 136 -2.69 -11.52 5.72
C THR A 136 -1.65 -10.76 6.53
N GLY A 137 -0.85 -11.48 7.32
CA GLY A 137 0.35 -10.94 7.97
C GLY A 137 1.56 -10.80 7.04
N ARG A 138 1.46 -11.27 5.80
CA ARG A 138 2.55 -11.30 4.81
C ARG A 138 2.12 -10.56 3.54
N LYS A 139 1.86 -9.27 3.67
CA LYS A 139 1.40 -8.39 2.56
C LYS A 139 2.39 -8.41 1.39
N GLU A 140 3.68 -8.46 1.69
CA GLU A 140 4.79 -8.48 0.72
C GLU A 140 4.70 -9.62 -0.30
N SER A 141 3.97 -10.69 -0.01
CA SER A 141 3.73 -11.80 -0.96
C SER A 141 2.89 -11.40 -2.18
N TYR A 142 2.29 -10.21 -2.15
CA TYR A 142 1.46 -9.64 -3.21
C TYR A 142 2.09 -8.42 -3.88
N ALA A 143 3.35 -8.12 -3.54
CA ALA A 143 4.06 -6.94 -4.03
C ALA A 143 4.28 -6.95 -5.55
N VAL A 144 4.39 -8.13 -6.14
CA VAL A 144 4.60 -8.31 -7.58
C VAL A 144 3.54 -9.25 -8.14
N ASP A 145 2.97 -8.92 -9.28
CA ASP A 145 2.08 -9.81 -10.01
C ASP A 145 2.82 -11.06 -10.48
N LYS A 146 2.26 -12.23 -10.17
CA LYS A 146 2.95 -13.51 -10.44
C LYS A 146 3.06 -13.84 -11.93
N LYS A 147 2.13 -13.35 -12.75
CA LYS A 147 2.09 -13.62 -14.19
C LYS A 147 2.91 -12.60 -14.97
N THR A 148 2.64 -11.32 -14.76
CA THR A 148 3.24 -10.22 -15.52
C THR A 148 4.60 -9.79 -14.98
N LYS A 149 4.92 -10.15 -13.72
CA LYS A 149 6.11 -9.70 -12.98
C LYS A 149 6.17 -8.19 -12.78
N GLN A 150 5.06 -7.50 -13.01
CA GLN A 150 4.97 -6.08 -12.73
C GLN A 150 4.79 -5.79 -11.24
N PRO A 151 5.33 -4.67 -10.75
CA PRO A 151 5.12 -4.24 -9.37
C PRO A 151 3.66 -3.84 -9.16
N ASN A 152 3.08 -4.28 -8.04
CA ASN A 152 1.81 -3.80 -7.53
C ASN A 152 2.03 -2.61 -6.58
N VAL A 153 0.99 -1.83 -6.36
CA VAL A 153 1.02 -0.68 -5.44
C VAL A 153 0.36 -1.05 -4.12
N LEU A 154 0.98 -0.68 -2.99
CA LEU A 154 0.37 -0.74 -1.66
C LEU A 154 0.24 0.67 -1.07
N ILE A 155 -0.95 1.03 -0.60
CA ILE A 155 -1.21 2.22 0.20
C ILE A 155 -1.48 1.76 1.64
N ASP A 156 -0.59 2.12 2.56
CA ASP A 156 -0.57 1.60 3.94
C ASP A 156 -0.08 2.70 4.91
N ASP A 157 -0.58 2.69 6.15
CA ASP A 157 -0.22 3.68 7.18
C ASP A 157 1.08 3.33 7.92
N ARG A 158 1.58 2.09 7.76
CA ARG A 158 2.72 1.58 8.53
C ARG A 158 4.00 1.55 7.69
N PRO A 159 5.04 2.31 8.09
CA PRO A 159 6.31 2.33 7.36
C PRO A 159 6.94 0.95 7.15
N ILE A 160 6.79 0.05 8.13
CA ILE A 160 7.36 -1.32 8.04
C ILE A 160 6.68 -2.15 6.95
N ASN A 161 5.36 -1.97 6.71
CA ASN A 161 4.66 -2.66 5.64
C ASN A 161 5.13 -2.14 4.27
N ILE A 162 5.28 -0.81 4.14
CA ILE A 162 5.82 -0.19 2.93
C ILE A 162 7.24 -0.70 2.64
N GLN A 163 8.12 -0.69 3.65
CA GLN A 163 9.49 -1.18 3.49
C GLN A 163 9.55 -2.64 3.03
N ARG A 164 8.73 -3.52 3.63
CA ARG A 164 8.67 -4.94 3.23
C ARG A 164 8.11 -5.12 1.83
N TRP A 165 7.09 -4.35 1.48
CA TRP A 165 6.48 -4.37 0.16
C TRP A 165 7.46 -3.96 -0.93
N GLU A 166 8.20 -2.85 -0.72
CA GLU A 166 9.23 -2.37 -1.64
C GLU A 166 10.42 -3.35 -1.71
N GLY A 167 10.83 -3.90 -0.58
CA GLY A 167 11.86 -4.95 -0.53
C GLY A 167 11.50 -6.22 -1.31
N ALA A 168 10.20 -6.46 -1.53
CA ALA A 168 9.68 -7.57 -2.35
C ALA A 168 9.41 -7.16 -3.81
N GLY A 169 9.81 -5.95 -4.24
CA GLY A 169 9.70 -5.48 -5.62
C GLY A 169 8.41 -4.74 -5.95
N GLY A 170 7.57 -4.43 -4.98
CA GLY A 170 6.37 -3.60 -5.16
C GLY A 170 6.66 -2.11 -5.04
N PHE A 171 5.63 -1.30 -5.19
CA PHE A 171 5.68 0.15 -5.01
C PHE A 171 4.81 0.55 -3.81
N GLY A 172 5.39 1.21 -2.81
CA GLY A 172 4.73 1.59 -1.58
C GLY A 172 4.35 3.08 -1.53
N ILE A 173 3.17 3.38 -1.02
CA ILE A 173 2.73 4.74 -0.70
C ILE A 173 2.35 4.78 0.78
N LEU A 174 3.19 5.41 1.59
CA LEU A 174 2.92 5.61 3.01
C LEU A 174 1.86 6.71 3.18
N TYR A 175 0.70 6.34 3.72
CA TYR A 175 -0.42 7.26 3.90
C TYR A 175 -1.17 6.99 5.21
N GLN A 176 -1.39 8.04 6.01
CA GLN A 176 -2.17 8.01 7.25
C GLN A 176 -3.36 8.97 7.12
N ALA A 177 -4.58 8.44 7.06
CA ALA A 177 -5.78 9.22 6.73
C ALA A 177 -6.11 10.32 7.75
N ASN A 178 -5.70 10.17 9.01
CA ASN A 178 -5.88 11.18 10.07
C ASN A 178 -4.85 12.32 10.04
N ARG A 179 -3.85 12.26 9.15
CA ARG A 179 -2.75 13.23 9.13
C ARG A 179 -2.40 13.71 7.72
N ASP A 180 -2.42 12.81 6.76
CA ASP A 180 -1.93 13.09 5.41
C ASP A 180 -3.07 13.54 4.49
N SER A 181 -2.76 14.43 3.55
CA SER A 181 -3.69 14.83 2.49
C SER A 181 -3.71 13.78 1.37
N LEU A 182 -4.83 13.64 0.68
CA LEU A 182 -4.97 12.81 -0.52
C LEU A 182 -4.05 13.22 -1.68
N SER A 183 -3.50 14.45 -1.66
CA SER A 183 -2.47 14.87 -2.61
C SER A 183 -1.24 13.97 -2.58
N LYS A 184 -0.92 13.39 -1.42
CA LYS A 184 0.18 12.42 -1.27
C LYS A 184 -0.08 11.13 -2.06
N ILE A 185 -1.32 10.66 -2.08
CA ILE A 185 -1.73 9.51 -2.90
C ILE A 185 -1.59 9.85 -4.38
N LYS A 186 -2.13 11.01 -4.80
CA LYS A 186 -2.03 11.47 -6.19
C LYS A 186 -0.58 11.52 -6.66
N ALA A 187 0.31 12.13 -5.87
CA ALA A 187 1.74 12.21 -6.17
C ALA A 187 2.41 10.82 -6.24
N GLY A 188 2.03 9.90 -5.33
CA GLY A 188 2.55 8.53 -5.32
C GLY A 188 2.13 7.75 -6.55
N LEU A 189 0.86 7.78 -6.93
CA LEU A 189 0.34 7.11 -8.12
C LEU A 189 0.95 7.68 -9.41
N GLU A 190 1.14 9.00 -9.49
CA GLU A 190 1.82 9.62 -10.62
C GLU A 190 3.31 9.22 -10.69
N SER A 191 4.00 9.15 -9.56
CA SER A 191 5.38 8.65 -9.50
C SER A 191 5.48 7.19 -9.96
N PHE A 192 4.52 6.35 -9.59
CA PHE A 192 4.44 4.97 -10.08
C PHE A 192 4.29 4.94 -11.60
N LYS A 193 3.34 5.72 -12.15
CA LYS A 193 3.10 5.82 -13.58
C LYS A 193 4.36 6.19 -14.35
N GLN A 194 5.06 7.23 -13.91
CA GLN A 194 6.32 7.68 -14.53
C GLN A 194 7.40 6.59 -14.52
N LYS A 195 7.53 5.83 -13.43
CA LYS A 195 8.57 4.81 -13.29
C LYS A 195 8.28 3.50 -14.02
N HIS A 196 7.00 3.13 -14.15
CA HIS A 196 6.64 1.77 -14.53
C HIS A 196 5.69 1.67 -15.72
N MET A 197 5.00 2.75 -16.10
CA MET A 197 3.98 2.75 -17.16
C MET A 197 4.35 3.60 -18.38
N VAL A 198 5.23 4.58 -18.23
CA VAL A 198 5.69 5.40 -19.36
C VAL A 198 6.83 4.65 -20.05
N LYS A 199 6.54 3.98 -21.17
CA LYS A 199 7.58 3.61 -22.13
C LYS A 199 7.97 4.91 -22.86
N GLU A 200 9.21 5.34 -22.68
CA GLU A 200 9.76 6.43 -23.46
C GLU A 200 9.66 6.08 -24.97
N GLY A 201 8.68 6.65 -25.64
CA GLY A 201 8.65 6.76 -27.09
C GLY A 201 9.68 7.82 -27.51
N GLY A 202 10.96 7.46 -27.55
CA GLY A 202 12.04 8.37 -27.94
C GLY A 202 13.37 7.62 -27.99
N VAL A 203 14.00 7.69 -29.16
CA VAL A 203 15.30 7.18 -29.55
C VAL A 203 16.27 7.10 -28.37
N GLY A 204 16.66 5.87 -28.01
CA GLY A 204 17.49 5.59 -26.86
C GLY A 204 18.90 6.18 -27.01
N ILE A 205 19.28 6.94 -26.02
CA ILE A 205 20.67 6.96 -25.56
C ILE A 205 20.69 6.09 -24.31
N ILE A 206 21.17 4.86 -24.45
CA ILE A 206 21.46 3.99 -23.32
C ILE A 206 22.66 4.62 -22.60
N THR A 207 22.41 5.52 -21.67
CA THR A 207 23.37 5.77 -20.61
C THR A 207 23.20 4.63 -19.60
N LYS A 208 24.07 3.62 -19.69
CA LYS A 208 24.36 2.73 -18.58
C LYS A 208 24.75 3.60 -17.38
N GLN A 209 23.78 3.99 -16.57
CA GLN A 209 24.09 4.46 -15.24
C GLN A 209 24.46 3.22 -14.42
N ASN A 210 25.73 3.15 -14.11
CA ASN A 210 26.35 2.20 -13.21
C ASN A 210 25.55 2.13 -11.89
N THR A 211 24.92 1.01 -11.63
CA THR A 211 24.39 0.64 -10.32
C THR A 211 25.54 0.11 -9.44
N THR A 212 26.50 0.94 -9.18
CA THR A 212 27.41 0.86 -8.05
C THR A 212 27.63 2.31 -7.61
N ALA A 213 26.63 2.86 -6.92
CA ALA A 213 26.87 4.06 -6.14
C ALA A 213 27.81 3.65 -5.02
N ASP A 214 29.10 4.03 -5.14
CA ASP A 214 30.01 4.10 -4.04
C ASP A 214 29.44 5.02 -2.97
N VAL A 215 28.69 4.44 -2.02
CA VAL A 215 28.28 5.13 -0.81
C VAL A 215 29.52 5.33 0.02
N LYS A 216 30.07 6.56 0.03
CA LYS A 216 31.22 6.90 0.84
C LYS A 216 30.98 6.53 2.30
N PRO A 217 31.96 5.88 2.99
CA PRO A 217 31.83 5.55 4.41
C PRO A 217 31.63 6.84 5.22
N GLY A 218 30.45 7.10 5.71
CA GLY A 218 30.07 8.31 6.46
C GLY A 218 28.66 8.85 6.15
N GLU A 219 28.12 8.61 4.96
CA GLU A 219 26.76 9.08 4.62
C GLU A 219 25.66 8.29 5.33
N THR A 220 25.86 7.00 5.55
CA THR A 220 24.92 6.13 6.29
C THR A 220 24.74 6.59 7.74
N LYS A 221 25.80 7.09 8.39
CA LYS A 221 25.70 7.63 9.77
C LYS A 221 24.92 8.95 9.83
N ARG A 222 25.03 9.80 8.82
CA ARG A 222 24.28 11.08 8.74
C ARG A 222 22.80 10.86 8.48
N GLN A 223 22.42 9.88 7.66
CA GLN A 223 21.02 9.56 7.40
C GLN A 223 20.36 8.89 8.61
N ALA A 224 21.03 7.98 9.30
CA ALA A 224 20.51 7.35 10.51
C ALA A 224 20.27 8.36 11.64
N ALA A 225 21.18 9.33 11.83
CA ALA A 225 21.02 10.40 12.81
C ALA A 225 19.81 11.32 12.52
N LYS A 226 19.50 11.54 11.24
CA LYS A 226 18.34 12.36 10.81
C LYS A 226 16.98 11.71 11.13
N PHE A 227 16.96 10.37 11.29
CA PHE A 227 15.75 9.60 11.61
C PHE A 227 15.71 9.07 13.05
N GLY A 228 16.65 9.46 13.93
CA GLY A 228 16.63 9.13 15.35
C GLY A 228 16.93 7.65 15.69
N PHE A 229 17.56 6.89 14.79
CA PHE A 229 17.93 5.50 15.05
C PHE A 229 19.33 5.41 15.66
N LYS A 230 19.46 4.73 16.83
CA LYS A 230 20.76 4.29 17.36
C LYS A 230 21.19 3.02 16.65
N LEU A 231 22.31 3.08 15.94
CA LEU A 231 22.92 1.92 15.30
C LEU A 231 23.82 1.15 16.27
N ASP A 232 23.97 -0.17 16.10
CA ASP A 232 24.94 -0.98 16.85
C ASP A 232 26.39 -0.59 16.49
N SER A 233 27.39 -1.16 17.20
CA SER A 233 28.81 -0.89 16.98
C SER A 233 29.30 -1.25 15.56
N LYS A 234 28.50 -1.99 14.78
CA LYS A 234 28.74 -2.37 13.37
C LYS A 234 27.89 -1.58 12.38
N GLY A 235 27.19 -0.52 12.84
CA GLY A 235 26.37 0.34 11.99
C GLY A 235 25.03 -0.25 11.55
N ARG A 236 24.49 -1.28 12.22
CA ARG A 236 23.25 -1.94 11.89
C ARG A 236 22.10 -1.48 12.80
N PRO A 237 20.87 -1.34 12.28
CA PRO A 237 19.70 -1.03 13.10
C PRO A 237 19.37 -2.19 14.05
N PRO A 238 18.81 -1.91 15.26
CA PRO A 238 18.43 -2.95 16.20
C PRO A 238 17.40 -3.89 15.58
N GLN A 239 17.64 -5.18 15.69
CA GLN A 239 16.67 -6.21 15.31
C GLN A 239 15.55 -6.22 16.36
N LEU A 240 14.35 -5.81 15.99
CA LEU A 240 13.17 -5.93 16.83
C LEU A 240 12.78 -7.43 16.88
N ARG A 241 13.04 -8.04 18.03
CA ARG A 241 12.50 -9.35 18.37
C ARG A 241 11.02 -9.28 18.68
#